data_52538ba8e1d9a8fad9cac9ca2d75a0d5
#
_entry.id   52538ba8e1d9a8fad9cac9ca2d75a0d5
#
_cell.length_a   1.000
_cell.length_b   1.000
_cell.length_c   1.000
_cell.angle_alpha   90.00
_cell.angle_beta   90.00
_cell.angle_gamma   90.00
#
_symmetry.space_group_name_H-M   'P 1'
#
loop_
_entity.id
_entity.type
_entity.pdbx_description
1 polymer ?
#
loop_
_entity_poly.entity_id
_entity_poly.type
_entity_poly.pdbx_seq_one_letter_code
_entity_poly.pdbx_strand_id
1 'polypeptide(L)'
;RDVAPSRGLGDVYKRQPLVGKYSDLTWNRFGRRMPYLLVGAPIAALVLILLPNAGSFGFGYGSLAALWFGAIAVLFMDLSSNVCMQPFKMIIGDMVNEDQKDFAWSWQQIFSNMGGILATLMPFIMTLLGVSNTAKKGSLPNSVIWTFYLGAAILLLTSIFTLAKVREYNPQDYAKYHGVDIAANQEKLSFATLLKNAPKAFWQISLVQMFCWFAFQYLWTYGTGAVAKNVWNVTDPSTAGYQAAGNWFGVLSAVQSISAVLWGMVLSKTKPNQRKTMYRLGLVLGGLGFMSVFFIHDKMLLILSFALIGIGWISMNSIPFALLTTALAGKHEGAYLG
;
A
#
# COMPACT_ATOMS: atom_id res chain seq x y z
N ARG A 1 30.83 -31.10 -11.88
CA ARG A 1 31.18 -30.07 -10.85
C ARG A 1 30.35 -28.85 -11.13
N ASP A 2 29.20 -28.80 -10.45
CA ASP A 2 28.24 -27.68 -10.57
C ASP A 2 28.66 -26.58 -9.61
N VAL A 3 29.00 -25.44 -10.18
CA VAL A 3 29.28 -24.21 -9.42
C VAL A 3 27.92 -23.55 -9.10
N ALA A 4 27.56 -23.51 -7.82
CA ALA A 4 26.37 -22.82 -7.35
C ALA A 4 26.51 -21.30 -7.59
N PRO A 5 25.52 -20.63 -8.21
CA PRO A 5 25.57 -19.20 -8.41
C PRO A 5 25.37 -18.46 -7.07
N SER A 6 26.23 -17.49 -6.85
CA SER A 6 26.25 -16.59 -5.69
C SER A 6 24.89 -15.95 -5.43
N ARG A 7 24.38 -16.14 -4.20
CA ARG A 7 23.17 -15.47 -3.68
C ARG A 7 23.51 -14.01 -3.36
N GLY A 8 23.20 -13.10 -4.26
CA GLY A 8 23.34 -11.67 -4.07
C GLY A 8 22.03 -10.99 -3.69
N LEU A 9 22.11 -9.77 -3.18
CA LEU A 9 21.03 -8.87 -2.73
C LEU A 9 19.84 -8.68 -3.70
N GLY A 10 19.88 -9.24 -4.90
CA GLY A 10 18.78 -9.25 -5.86
C GLY A 10 17.58 -10.14 -5.49
N ASP A 11 17.66 -10.94 -4.42
CA ASP A 11 16.61 -11.91 -4.07
C ASP A 11 15.46 -11.31 -3.25
N VAL A 12 15.58 -10.10 -2.72
CA VAL A 12 14.55 -9.48 -1.90
C VAL A 12 13.36 -9.03 -2.77
N TYR A 13 13.62 -8.52 -3.96
CA TYR A 13 12.56 -8.10 -4.90
C TYR A 13 11.85 -9.26 -5.64
N LYS A 14 12.41 -10.46 -5.59
CA LYS A 14 11.79 -11.67 -6.18
C LYS A 14 10.72 -12.31 -5.27
N ARG A 15 10.52 -11.80 -4.05
CA ARG A 15 9.71 -12.49 -3.02
C ARG A 15 8.23 -12.17 -3.07
N GLN A 16 7.81 -11.00 -3.58
CA GLN A 16 6.39 -10.67 -3.69
C GLN A 16 5.63 -11.61 -4.66
N PRO A 17 6.10 -11.83 -5.89
CA PRO A 17 5.53 -12.86 -6.76
C PRO A 17 5.58 -14.26 -6.16
N LEU A 18 6.57 -14.54 -5.31
CA LEU A 18 6.69 -15.84 -4.63
C LEU A 18 5.56 -16.03 -3.61
N VAL A 19 5.23 -15.04 -2.78
CA VAL A 19 4.13 -15.14 -1.80
C VAL A 19 2.80 -15.37 -2.52
N GLY A 20 2.52 -14.63 -3.58
CA GLY A 20 1.35 -14.83 -4.42
C GLY A 20 1.27 -16.25 -4.96
N LYS A 21 2.36 -16.72 -5.57
CA LYS A 21 2.47 -18.10 -6.11
C LYS A 21 2.29 -19.16 -5.04
N TYR A 22 2.94 -19.02 -3.88
CA TYR A 22 2.77 -19.96 -2.78
C TYR A 22 1.35 -19.95 -2.24
N SER A 23 0.71 -18.78 -2.16
CA SER A 23 -0.68 -18.69 -1.73
C SER A 23 -1.65 -19.34 -2.71
N ASP A 24 -1.36 -19.35 -4.01
CA ASP A 24 -2.15 -20.08 -5.02
C ASP A 24 -2.08 -21.62 -4.83
N LEU A 25 -0.96 -22.10 -4.29
CA LEU A 25 -0.73 -23.53 -4.03
C LEU A 25 -1.20 -23.97 -2.63
N THR A 26 -1.49 -23.02 -1.74
CA THR A 26 -1.87 -23.32 -0.36
C THR A 26 -3.38 -23.59 -0.28
N TRP A 27 -3.75 -24.78 0.12
CA TRP A 27 -5.13 -25.14 0.45
C TRP A 27 -5.16 -25.84 1.79
N ASN A 28 -5.76 -25.22 2.79
CA ASN A 28 -5.92 -25.80 4.11
C ASN A 28 -7.32 -25.49 4.68
N ARG A 29 -7.58 -25.91 5.93
CA ARG A 29 -8.87 -25.71 6.60
C ARG A 29 -9.29 -24.24 6.77
N PHE A 30 -8.36 -23.30 6.65
CA PHE A 30 -8.60 -21.86 6.75
C PHE A 30 -8.80 -21.18 5.39
N GLY A 31 -8.58 -21.91 4.30
CA GLY A 31 -8.62 -21.38 2.94
C GLY A 31 -7.24 -21.30 2.29
N ARG A 32 -7.15 -20.54 1.22
CA ARG A 32 -5.96 -20.35 0.39
C ARG A 32 -5.14 -19.13 0.81
N ARG A 33 -5.80 -18.03 1.14
CA ARG A 33 -5.19 -16.72 1.44
C ARG A 33 -5.11 -16.43 2.95
N MET A 34 -6.07 -16.91 3.72
CA MET A 34 -6.19 -16.66 5.16
C MET A 34 -4.98 -17.08 6.00
N PRO A 35 -4.25 -18.17 5.71
CA PRO A 35 -3.06 -18.54 6.48
C PRO A 35 -1.98 -17.47 6.51
N TYR A 36 -1.83 -16.73 5.43
CA TYR A 36 -0.84 -15.65 5.33
C TYR A 36 -1.21 -14.45 6.21
N LEU A 37 -2.51 -14.13 6.30
CA LEU A 37 -3.02 -13.11 7.21
C LEU A 37 -2.85 -13.55 8.67
N LEU A 38 -3.13 -14.83 8.96
CA LEU A 38 -3.02 -15.40 10.31
C LEU A 38 -1.60 -15.31 10.88
N VAL A 39 -0.58 -15.43 10.03
CA VAL A 39 0.83 -15.37 10.45
C VAL A 39 1.37 -13.94 10.39
N GLY A 40 1.14 -13.25 9.29
CA GLY A 40 1.78 -11.96 9.05
C GLY A 40 1.19 -10.81 9.87
N ALA A 41 -0.13 -10.79 10.13
CA ALA A 41 -0.73 -9.71 10.90
C ALA A 41 -0.27 -9.67 12.37
N PRO A 42 -0.15 -10.78 13.11
CA PRO A 42 0.45 -10.77 14.45
C PRO A 42 1.92 -10.31 14.45
N ILE A 43 2.71 -10.71 13.46
CA ILE A 43 4.11 -10.28 13.35
C ILE A 43 4.18 -8.77 13.11
N ALA A 44 3.37 -8.24 12.17
CA ALA A 44 3.30 -6.80 11.92
C ALA A 44 2.84 -6.01 13.16
N ALA A 45 1.83 -6.50 13.87
CA ALA A 45 1.37 -5.88 15.10
C ALA A 45 2.43 -5.89 16.21
N LEU A 46 3.16 -6.99 16.38
CA LEU A 46 4.28 -7.07 17.31
C LEU A 46 5.36 -6.03 16.98
N VAL A 47 5.72 -5.90 15.70
CA VAL A 47 6.71 -4.91 15.27
C VAL A 47 6.21 -3.49 15.49
N LEU A 48 4.93 -3.19 15.25
CA LEU A 48 4.33 -1.89 15.58
C LEU A 48 4.44 -1.55 17.07
N ILE A 49 4.34 -2.54 17.95
CA ILE A 49 4.52 -2.35 19.40
C ILE A 49 6.00 -2.14 19.75
N LEU A 50 6.90 -2.89 19.14
CA LEU A 50 8.32 -2.86 19.46
C LEU A 50 9.02 -1.60 18.90
N LEU A 51 8.64 -1.13 17.71
CA LEU A 51 9.31 -0.05 16.99
C LEU A 51 9.40 1.26 17.80
N PRO A 52 8.31 1.80 18.40
CA PRO A 52 8.40 3.04 19.17
C PRO A 52 9.19 2.88 20.47
N ASN A 53 9.42 1.64 20.93
CA ASN A 53 10.16 1.32 22.14
C ASN A 53 11.65 1.02 21.90
N ALA A 54 12.15 1.18 20.68
CA ALA A 54 13.52 0.85 20.31
C ALA A 54 14.58 1.47 21.23
N GLY A 55 14.36 2.70 21.70
CA GLY A 55 15.25 3.38 22.64
C GLY A 55 15.03 3.03 24.12
N SER A 56 13.89 2.41 24.45
CA SER A 56 13.53 2.06 25.84
C SER A 56 14.13 0.74 26.31
N PHE A 57 14.66 -0.09 25.42
CA PHE A 57 15.29 -1.37 25.75
C PHE A 57 16.72 -1.24 26.34
N GLY A 58 17.04 -0.08 26.94
CA GLY A 58 18.36 0.16 27.54
C GLY A 58 19.42 0.66 26.55
N PHE A 59 19.10 0.76 25.27
CA PHE A 59 20.05 1.23 24.24
C PHE A 59 20.17 2.75 24.17
N GLY A 60 19.12 3.50 24.56
CA GLY A 60 19.00 4.94 24.30
C GLY A 60 18.72 5.25 22.81
N TYR A 61 17.83 6.21 22.56
CA TYR A 61 17.37 6.52 21.18
C TYR A 61 18.46 7.01 20.22
N GLY A 62 19.57 7.54 20.70
CA GLY A 62 20.72 8.00 19.89
C GLY A 62 21.80 6.95 19.67
N SER A 63 21.64 5.72 20.16
CA SER A 63 22.66 4.69 20.06
C SER A 63 22.65 3.95 18.71
N LEU A 64 23.80 3.42 18.31
CA LEU A 64 23.92 2.58 17.13
C LEU A 64 23.08 1.28 17.27
N ALA A 65 22.93 0.76 18.49
CA ALA A 65 22.10 -0.40 18.79
C ALA A 65 20.61 -0.11 18.53
N ALA A 66 20.10 1.05 18.97
CA ALA A 66 18.72 1.47 18.67
C ALA A 66 18.50 1.67 17.16
N LEU A 67 19.50 2.20 16.44
CA LEU A 67 19.42 2.36 14.98
C LEU A 67 19.29 1.00 14.28
N TRP A 68 20.14 0.04 14.64
CA TRP A 68 20.07 -1.32 14.07
C TRP A 68 18.77 -2.04 14.44
N PHE A 69 18.32 -1.91 15.67
CA PHE A 69 17.05 -2.45 16.10
C PHE A 69 15.89 -1.87 15.26
N GLY A 70 15.85 -0.55 15.10
CA GLY A 70 14.85 0.12 14.27
C GLY A 70 14.91 -0.33 12.80
N ALA A 71 16.09 -0.43 12.22
CA ALA A 71 16.28 -0.89 10.85
C ALA A 71 15.78 -2.33 10.65
N ILE A 72 16.11 -3.23 11.57
CA ILE A 72 15.65 -4.63 11.56
C ILE A 72 14.13 -4.68 11.76
N ALA A 73 13.57 -3.91 12.70
CA ALA A 73 12.14 -3.84 12.94
C ALA A 73 11.37 -3.34 11.70
N VAL A 74 11.86 -2.30 11.01
CA VAL A 74 11.26 -1.81 9.77
C VAL A 74 11.32 -2.88 8.67
N LEU A 75 12.44 -3.60 8.55
CA LEU A 75 12.57 -4.71 7.60
C LEU A 75 11.52 -5.81 7.86
N PHE A 76 11.32 -6.20 9.13
CA PHE A 76 10.30 -7.18 9.51
C PHE A 76 8.89 -6.65 9.29
N MET A 77 8.66 -5.36 9.54
CA MET A 77 7.38 -4.69 9.27
C MET A 77 7.05 -4.74 7.77
N ASP A 78 7.99 -4.37 6.92
CA ASP A 78 7.82 -4.40 5.47
C ASP A 78 7.57 -5.83 4.97
N LEU A 79 8.39 -6.78 5.41
CA LEU A 79 8.23 -8.18 5.04
C LEU A 79 6.88 -8.75 5.46
N SER A 80 6.47 -8.56 6.71
CA SER A 80 5.22 -9.09 7.24
C SER A 80 4.00 -8.42 6.58
N SER A 81 4.06 -7.12 6.35
CA SER A 81 3.02 -6.37 5.64
C SER A 81 2.84 -6.87 4.21
N ASN A 82 3.92 -7.09 3.47
CA ASN A 82 3.88 -7.61 2.11
C ASN A 82 3.37 -9.05 2.05
N VAL A 83 3.75 -9.89 3.02
CA VAL A 83 3.26 -11.28 3.14
C VAL A 83 1.75 -11.32 3.37
N CYS A 84 1.18 -10.37 4.14
CA CYS A 84 -0.26 -10.29 4.37
C CYS A 84 -1.00 -9.61 3.22
N MET A 85 -0.48 -8.50 2.74
CA MET A 85 -1.19 -7.57 1.87
C MET A 85 -1.53 -8.20 0.52
N GLN A 86 -0.62 -8.97 -0.08
CA GLN A 86 -0.85 -9.55 -1.39
C GLN A 86 -1.95 -10.62 -1.36
N PRO A 87 -1.89 -11.68 -0.52
CA PRO A 87 -2.99 -12.63 -0.41
C PRO A 87 -4.32 -11.97 -0.02
N PHE A 88 -4.31 -10.97 0.87
CA PHE A 88 -5.51 -10.23 1.26
C PHE A 88 -6.16 -9.51 0.08
N LYS A 89 -5.37 -8.83 -0.76
CA LYS A 89 -5.90 -8.20 -1.99
C LYS A 89 -6.49 -9.23 -2.95
N MET A 90 -5.88 -10.39 -3.07
CA MET A 90 -6.33 -11.45 -3.99
C MET A 90 -7.67 -12.04 -3.61
N ILE A 91 -8.11 -11.95 -2.35
CA ILE A 91 -9.45 -12.38 -1.93
C ILE A 91 -10.53 -11.68 -2.77
N ILE A 92 -10.33 -10.43 -3.16
CA ILE A 92 -11.26 -9.71 -4.03
C ILE A 92 -11.32 -10.37 -5.41
N GLY A 93 -10.18 -10.68 -6.02
CA GLY A 93 -10.12 -11.39 -7.30
C GLY A 93 -10.78 -12.77 -7.24
N ASP A 94 -10.57 -13.49 -6.13
CA ASP A 94 -11.02 -14.86 -5.93
C ASP A 94 -12.53 -14.97 -5.63
N MET A 95 -13.13 -13.97 -4.97
CA MET A 95 -14.49 -14.08 -4.40
C MET A 95 -15.51 -13.12 -5.02
N VAL A 96 -15.11 -12.17 -5.84
CA VAL A 96 -15.99 -11.12 -6.36
C VAL A 96 -16.26 -11.33 -7.85
N ASN A 97 -17.55 -11.26 -8.24
CA ASN A 97 -17.97 -11.33 -9.63
C ASN A 97 -17.42 -10.18 -10.47
N GLU A 98 -17.29 -10.39 -11.78
CA GLU A 98 -16.72 -9.42 -12.73
C GLU A 98 -17.38 -8.04 -12.64
N ASP A 99 -18.72 -7.98 -12.55
CA ASP A 99 -19.49 -6.72 -12.48
C ASP A 99 -19.29 -5.98 -11.16
N GLN A 100 -18.81 -6.65 -10.12
CA GLN A 100 -18.60 -6.08 -8.79
C GLN A 100 -17.11 -5.77 -8.51
N LYS A 101 -16.18 -6.16 -9.38
CA LYS A 101 -14.74 -5.98 -9.17
C LYS A 101 -14.36 -4.50 -8.98
N ASP A 102 -14.89 -3.61 -9.81
CA ASP A 102 -14.60 -2.17 -9.69
C ASP A 102 -15.10 -1.59 -8.36
N PHE A 103 -16.28 -2.01 -7.93
CA PHE A 103 -16.81 -1.65 -6.62
C PHE A 103 -15.89 -2.13 -5.50
N ALA A 104 -15.51 -3.41 -5.50
CA ALA A 104 -14.72 -4.00 -4.43
C ALA A 104 -13.30 -3.40 -4.36
N TRP A 105 -12.61 -3.24 -5.50
CA TRP A 105 -11.28 -2.62 -5.56
C TRP A 105 -11.31 -1.15 -5.16
N SER A 106 -12.33 -0.41 -5.58
CA SER A 106 -12.47 1.01 -5.21
C SER A 106 -12.73 1.16 -3.72
N TRP A 107 -13.62 0.37 -3.13
CA TRP A 107 -13.88 0.39 -1.69
C TRP A 107 -12.68 -0.04 -0.86
N GLN A 108 -11.93 -1.03 -1.30
CA GLN A 108 -10.66 -1.39 -0.64
C GLN A 108 -9.71 -0.20 -0.57
N GLN A 109 -9.56 0.55 -1.67
CA GLN A 109 -8.70 1.72 -1.72
C GLN A 109 -9.26 2.89 -0.91
N ILE A 110 -10.59 3.08 -0.87
CA ILE A 110 -11.24 4.07 -0.02
C ILE A 110 -10.91 3.79 1.44
N PHE A 111 -11.12 2.57 1.93
CA PHE A 111 -10.79 2.20 3.31
C PHE A 111 -9.30 2.32 3.61
N SER A 112 -8.42 1.99 2.67
CA SER A 112 -6.98 2.18 2.81
C SER A 112 -6.62 3.66 2.99
N ASN A 113 -7.18 4.54 2.17
CA ASN A 113 -6.96 5.99 2.29
C ASN A 113 -7.56 6.57 3.59
N MET A 114 -8.75 6.13 3.99
CA MET A 114 -9.35 6.52 5.28
C MET A 114 -8.45 6.09 6.46
N GLY A 115 -7.90 4.87 6.40
CA GLY A 115 -6.92 4.40 7.37
C GLY A 115 -5.68 5.28 7.42
N GLY A 116 -5.16 5.70 6.26
CA GLY A 116 -4.04 6.64 6.17
C GLY A 116 -4.33 8.00 6.80
N ILE A 117 -5.53 8.57 6.55
CA ILE A 117 -5.99 9.81 7.18
C ILE A 117 -6.05 9.65 8.69
N LEU A 118 -6.68 8.58 9.19
CA LEU A 118 -6.78 8.31 10.62
C LEU A 118 -5.40 8.15 11.27
N ALA A 119 -4.50 7.40 10.65
CA ALA A 119 -3.13 7.19 11.15
C ALA A 119 -2.37 8.52 11.26
N THR A 120 -2.51 9.40 10.26
CA THR A 120 -1.86 10.72 10.24
C THR A 120 -2.43 11.65 11.31
N LEU A 121 -3.73 11.62 11.56
CA LEU A 121 -4.40 12.44 12.56
C LEU A 121 -4.29 11.89 13.99
N MET A 122 -3.95 10.63 14.16
CA MET A 122 -4.00 9.96 15.45
C MET A 122 -3.12 10.59 16.52
N PRO A 123 -1.87 11.03 16.29
CA PRO A 123 -1.08 11.72 17.32
C PRO A 123 -1.75 13.02 17.79
N PHE A 124 -2.44 13.73 16.88
CA PHE A 124 -3.22 14.92 17.22
C PHE A 124 -4.46 14.56 18.06
N ILE A 125 -5.19 13.52 17.68
CA ILE A 125 -6.33 13.02 18.45
C ILE A 125 -5.88 12.58 19.84
N MET A 126 -4.75 11.88 19.96
CA MET A 126 -4.19 11.50 21.28
C MET A 126 -3.88 12.73 22.14
N THR A 127 -3.38 13.80 21.52
CA THR A 127 -3.11 15.06 22.22
C THR A 127 -4.39 15.72 22.73
N LEU A 128 -5.46 15.73 21.94
CA LEU A 128 -6.78 16.22 22.36
C LEU A 128 -7.37 15.40 23.51
N LEU A 129 -7.03 14.11 23.60
CA LEU A 129 -7.42 13.23 24.72
C LEU A 129 -6.51 13.39 25.95
N GLY A 130 -5.62 14.37 25.95
CA GLY A 130 -4.74 14.68 27.09
C GLY A 130 -3.42 13.92 27.13
N VAL A 131 -3.09 13.15 26.08
CA VAL A 131 -1.78 12.46 25.98
C VAL A 131 -0.70 13.47 25.59
N SER A 132 0.40 13.50 26.36
CA SER A 132 1.50 14.42 26.12
C SER A 132 2.12 14.24 24.73
N ASN A 133 2.24 15.35 23.98
CA ASN A 133 2.91 15.42 22.70
C ASN A 133 4.33 16.01 22.82
N THR A 134 4.81 16.24 24.04
CA THR A 134 6.17 16.69 24.30
C THR A 134 7.05 15.54 24.71
N ALA A 135 8.30 15.54 24.26
CA ALA A 135 9.28 14.53 24.62
C ALA A 135 10.61 15.19 24.99
N LYS A 136 11.40 14.52 25.81
CA LYS A 136 12.79 14.90 26.06
C LYS A 136 13.61 14.75 24.77
N LYS A 137 14.68 15.53 24.64
CA LYS A 137 15.60 15.42 23.50
C LYS A 137 16.06 13.97 23.33
N GLY A 138 15.85 13.41 22.15
CA GLY A 138 16.20 12.01 21.84
C GLY A 138 15.18 10.96 22.29
N SER A 139 13.93 11.32 22.62
CA SER A 139 12.85 10.38 22.89
C SER A 139 11.61 10.68 22.04
N LEU A 140 10.70 9.72 21.92
CA LEU A 140 9.44 9.90 21.19
C LEU A 140 8.34 10.43 22.12
N PRO A 141 7.45 11.32 21.63
CA PRO A 141 6.27 11.74 22.37
C PRO A 141 5.32 10.57 22.67
N ASN A 142 4.68 10.60 23.83
CA ASN A 142 3.72 9.57 24.21
C ASN A 142 2.53 9.48 23.23
N SER A 143 2.09 10.59 22.64
CA SER A 143 1.04 10.60 21.62
C SER A 143 1.41 9.73 20.41
N VAL A 144 2.68 9.73 20.00
CA VAL A 144 3.20 8.90 18.91
C VAL A 144 3.23 7.42 19.34
N ILE A 145 3.77 7.14 20.53
CA ILE A 145 3.85 5.75 21.06
C ILE A 145 2.45 5.12 21.14
N TRP A 146 1.47 5.82 21.71
CA TRP A 146 0.09 5.36 21.79
C TRP A 146 -0.56 5.18 20.42
N THR A 147 -0.20 6.01 19.42
CA THR A 147 -0.66 5.84 18.04
C THR A 147 -0.22 4.49 17.46
N PHE A 148 1.04 4.09 17.69
CA PHE A 148 1.53 2.79 17.26
C PHE A 148 0.81 1.62 17.96
N TYR A 149 0.56 1.73 19.26
CA TYR A 149 -0.17 0.69 20.02
C TYR A 149 -1.61 0.55 19.54
N LEU A 150 -2.29 1.67 19.31
CA LEU A 150 -3.65 1.66 18.78
C LEU A 150 -3.69 1.09 17.37
N GLY A 151 -2.72 1.45 16.52
CA GLY A 151 -2.56 0.88 15.18
C GLY A 151 -2.38 -0.64 15.22
N ALA A 152 -1.54 -1.15 16.12
CA ALA A 152 -1.35 -2.58 16.33
C ALA A 152 -2.65 -3.27 16.79
N ALA A 153 -3.38 -2.66 17.75
CA ALA A 153 -4.66 -3.20 18.22
C ALA A 153 -5.71 -3.24 17.11
N ILE A 154 -5.86 -2.17 16.31
CA ILE A 154 -6.78 -2.13 15.17
C ILE A 154 -6.40 -3.21 14.15
N LEU A 155 -5.12 -3.35 13.81
CA LEU A 155 -4.63 -4.37 12.88
C LEU A 155 -5.00 -5.78 13.35
N LEU A 156 -4.78 -6.09 14.62
CA LEU A 156 -5.12 -7.41 15.16
C LEU A 156 -6.63 -7.65 15.20
N LEU A 157 -7.42 -6.69 15.69
CA LEU A 157 -8.87 -6.83 15.78
C LEU A 157 -9.52 -7.00 14.40
N THR A 158 -9.10 -6.20 13.42
CA THR A 158 -9.62 -6.31 12.04
C THR A 158 -9.17 -7.60 11.37
N SER A 159 -7.95 -8.07 11.63
CA SER A 159 -7.47 -9.36 11.11
C SER A 159 -8.23 -10.53 11.72
N ILE A 160 -8.47 -10.53 13.02
CA ILE A 160 -9.30 -11.54 13.71
C ILE A 160 -10.73 -11.51 13.16
N PHE A 161 -11.32 -10.32 12.99
CA PHE A 161 -12.65 -10.18 12.41
C PHE A 161 -12.70 -10.77 10.99
N THR A 162 -11.70 -10.48 10.15
CA THR A 162 -11.60 -11.03 8.79
C THR A 162 -11.51 -12.56 8.82
N LEU A 163 -10.63 -13.12 9.63
CA LEU A 163 -10.47 -14.57 9.78
C LEU A 163 -11.73 -15.27 10.28
N ALA A 164 -12.52 -14.59 11.12
CA ALA A 164 -13.77 -15.15 11.67
C ALA A 164 -14.95 -15.07 10.69
N LYS A 165 -15.01 -14.05 9.84
CA LYS A 165 -16.18 -13.75 8.99
C LYS A 165 -16.00 -14.14 7.55
N VAL A 166 -14.81 -14.01 6.98
CA VAL A 166 -14.55 -14.34 5.58
C VAL A 166 -14.26 -15.83 5.46
N ARG A 167 -15.02 -16.49 4.62
CA ARG A 167 -14.81 -17.89 4.26
C ARG A 167 -14.48 -17.96 2.78
N GLU A 168 -13.28 -18.40 2.47
CA GLU A 168 -12.87 -18.62 1.09
C GLU A 168 -13.58 -19.83 0.50
N TYR A 169 -13.76 -19.83 -0.82
CA TYR A 169 -14.28 -21.00 -1.53
C TYR A 169 -13.36 -22.20 -1.31
N ASN A 170 -13.96 -23.39 -1.21
CA ASN A 170 -13.20 -24.63 -1.30
C ASN A 170 -12.68 -24.83 -2.74
N PRO A 171 -11.70 -25.73 -2.96
CA PRO A 171 -11.12 -25.93 -4.29
C PRO A 171 -12.14 -26.24 -5.38
N GLN A 172 -13.17 -27.03 -5.06
CA GLN A 172 -14.18 -27.45 -6.02
C GLN A 172 -15.09 -26.31 -6.45
N ASP A 173 -15.55 -25.49 -5.48
CA ASP A 173 -16.39 -24.33 -5.75
C ASP A 173 -15.60 -23.27 -6.50
N TYR A 174 -14.33 -23.06 -6.12
CA TYR A 174 -13.43 -22.13 -6.84
C TYR A 174 -13.29 -22.52 -8.31
N ALA A 175 -13.02 -23.80 -8.59
CA ALA A 175 -12.93 -24.32 -9.96
C ALA A 175 -14.22 -24.10 -10.75
N LYS A 176 -15.37 -24.36 -10.11
CA LYS A 176 -16.69 -24.19 -10.71
C LYS A 176 -16.99 -22.73 -11.08
N TYR A 177 -16.70 -21.79 -10.17
CA TYR A 177 -17.00 -20.37 -10.38
C TYR A 177 -16.04 -19.69 -11.37
N HIS A 178 -14.78 -20.10 -11.39
CA HIS A 178 -13.77 -19.53 -12.28
C HIS A 178 -13.57 -20.31 -13.58
N GLY A 179 -14.20 -21.48 -13.73
CA GLY A 179 -14.02 -22.34 -14.91
C GLY A 179 -12.57 -22.83 -15.09
N VAL A 180 -11.82 -22.96 -13.99
CA VAL A 180 -10.40 -23.27 -13.99
C VAL A 180 -10.15 -24.67 -13.47
N ASP A 181 -9.35 -25.47 -14.18
CA ASP A 181 -8.84 -26.73 -13.65
C ASP A 181 -7.80 -26.46 -12.58
N ILE A 182 -8.08 -26.90 -11.33
CA ILE A 182 -7.18 -26.72 -10.18
C ILE A 182 -5.86 -27.44 -10.43
N ALA A 183 -5.87 -28.62 -11.05
CA ALA A 183 -4.65 -29.37 -11.33
C ALA A 183 -3.74 -28.61 -12.30
N ALA A 184 -4.30 -27.97 -13.33
CA ALA A 184 -3.56 -27.13 -14.26
C ALA A 184 -3.03 -25.84 -13.60
N ASN A 185 -3.75 -25.29 -12.60
CA ASN A 185 -3.32 -24.08 -11.87
C ASN A 185 -2.26 -24.39 -10.80
N GLN A 186 -2.11 -25.65 -10.37
CA GLN A 186 -1.08 -26.10 -9.45
C GLN A 186 0.25 -26.44 -10.14
N GLU A 187 0.32 -26.39 -11.47
CA GLU A 187 1.59 -26.55 -12.18
C GLU A 187 2.61 -25.51 -11.70
N LYS A 188 3.75 -26.00 -11.23
CA LYS A 188 4.87 -25.17 -10.79
C LYS A 188 5.54 -24.51 -11.99
N LEU A 189 4.91 -23.52 -12.60
CA LEU A 189 5.52 -22.77 -13.68
C LEU A 189 6.73 -21.99 -13.15
N SER A 190 7.83 -22.02 -13.90
CA SER A 190 8.99 -21.16 -13.65
C SER A 190 8.58 -19.69 -13.80
N PHE A 191 9.22 -18.80 -13.03
CA PHE A 191 9.02 -17.35 -13.15
C PHE A 191 9.25 -16.86 -14.60
N ALA A 192 10.28 -17.40 -15.27
CA ALA A 192 10.54 -17.09 -16.68
C ALA A 192 9.38 -17.51 -17.60
N THR A 193 8.76 -18.65 -17.33
CA THR A 193 7.59 -19.14 -18.10
C THR A 193 6.36 -18.27 -17.84
N LEU A 194 6.14 -17.82 -16.60
CA LEU A 194 5.07 -16.87 -16.26
C LEU A 194 5.25 -15.56 -17.02
N LEU A 195 6.44 -14.96 -16.99
CA LEU A 195 6.72 -13.73 -17.74
C LEU A 195 6.54 -13.89 -19.24
N LYS A 196 7.00 -15.03 -19.81
CA LYS A 196 6.86 -15.31 -21.26
C LYS A 196 5.39 -15.44 -21.66
N ASN A 197 4.56 -16.03 -20.79
CA ASN A 197 3.14 -16.27 -21.04
C ASN A 197 2.24 -15.13 -20.50
N ALA A 198 2.83 -14.05 -19.98
CA ALA A 198 2.08 -12.94 -19.43
C ALA A 198 1.20 -12.26 -20.49
N PRO A 199 -0.08 -11.98 -20.20
CA PRO A 199 -0.96 -11.32 -21.13
C PRO A 199 -0.44 -9.92 -21.48
N LYS A 200 -0.75 -9.44 -22.68
CA LYS A 200 -0.34 -8.08 -23.14
C LYS A 200 -0.76 -6.99 -22.14
N ALA A 201 -1.92 -7.16 -21.50
CA ALA A 201 -2.41 -6.24 -20.48
C ALA A 201 -1.45 -6.13 -19.28
N PHE A 202 -0.82 -7.23 -18.84
CA PHE A 202 0.18 -7.22 -17.78
C PHE A 202 1.34 -6.26 -18.10
N TRP A 203 1.95 -6.38 -19.27
CA TRP A 203 3.08 -5.53 -19.66
C TRP A 203 2.69 -4.06 -19.81
N GLN A 204 1.51 -3.79 -20.38
CA GLN A 204 1.00 -2.43 -20.53
C GLN A 204 0.74 -1.78 -19.17
N ILE A 205 0.10 -2.50 -18.25
CA ILE A 205 -0.18 -2.01 -16.90
C ILE A 205 1.13 -1.82 -16.14
N SER A 206 2.06 -2.78 -16.18
CA SER A 206 3.35 -2.70 -15.48
C SER A 206 4.16 -1.48 -15.92
N LEU A 207 4.19 -1.18 -17.21
CA LEU A 207 4.88 -0.01 -17.72
C LEU A 207 4.25 1.30 -17.21
N VAL A 208 2.93 1.40 -17.22
CA VAL A 208 2.22 2.58 -16.70
C VAL A 208 2.46 2.71 -15.20
N GLN A 209 2.35 1.61 -14.44
CA GLN A 209 2.58 1.59 -13.00
C GLN A 209 4.01 2.01 -12.64
N MET A 210 5.01 1.61 -13.41
CA MET A 210 6.39 2.06 -13.20
C MET A 210 6.49 3.59 -13.17
N PHE A 211 5.92 4.28 -14.16
CA PHE A 211 5.94 5.75 -14.20
C PHE A 211 5.10 6.38 -13.09
N CYS A 212 3.95 5.80 -12.76
CA CYS A 212 3.12 6.26 -11.65
C CYS A 212 3.87 6.19 -10.32
N TRP A 213 4.52 5.05 -10.02
CA TRP A 213 5.30 4.87 -8.81
C TRP A 213 6.51 5.82 -8.74
N PHE A 214 7.18 6.07 -9.87
CA PHE A 214 8.23 7.10 -9.91
C PHE A 214 7.69 8.48 -9.50
N ALA A 215 6.55 8.90 -10.04
CA ALA A 215 5.97 10.20 -9.71
C ALA A 215 5.66 10.31 -8.21
N PHE A 216 5.02 9.31 -7.60
CA PHE A 216 4.70 9.31 -6.18
C PHE A 216 5.93 9.18 -5.28
N GLN A 217 6.93 8.39 -5.68
CA GLN A 217 8.20 8.29 -4.95
C GLN A 217 8.91 9.65 -4.89
N TYR A 218 8.93 10.40 -5.99
CA TYR A 218 9.46 11.75 -6.00
C TYR A 218 8.63 12.71 -5.13
N LEU A 219 7.30 12.60 -5.13
CA LEU A 219 6.43 13.40 -4.27
C LEU A 219 6.77 13.18 -2.78
N TRP A 220 6.89 11.94 -2.35
CA TRP A 220 7.18 11.63 -0.95
C TRP A 220 8.59 12.02 -0.53
N THR A 221 9.55 11.91 -1.43
CA THR A 221 10.96 12.22 -1.12
C THR A 221 11.24 13.71 -1.17
N TYR A 222 10.71 14.41 -2.17
CA TYR A 222 11.09 15.79 -2.46
C TYR A 222 9.94 16.79 -2.32
N GLY A 223 8.71 16.35 -2.07
CA GLY A 223 7.53 17.21 -2.09
C GLY A 223 7.59 18.34 -1.07
N THR A 224 8.03 18.07 0.16
CA THR A 224 8.21 19.12 1.17
C THR A 224 9.21 20.17 0.71
N GLY A 225 10.36 19.74 0.18
CA GLY A 225 11.39 20.66 -0.34
C GLY A 225 10.91 21.47 -1.54
N ALA A 226 10.15 20.85 -2.44
CA ALA A 226 9.56 21.54 -3.59
C ALA A 226 8.56 22.62 -3.16
N VAL A 227 7.67 22.30 -2.22
CA VAL A 227 6.71 23.25 -1.65
C VAL A 227 7.45 24.38 -0.90
N ALA A 228 8.48 24.07 -0.11
CA ALA A 228 9.28 25.04 0.61
C ALA A 228 9.97 26.03 -0.35
N LYS A 229 10.56 25.51 -1.42
CA LYS A 229 11.22 26.35 -2.43
C LYS A 229 10.22 27.18 -3.21
N ASN A 230 9.11 26.59 -3.67
CA ASN A 230 8.16 27.28 -4.56
C ASN A 230 7.33 28.34 -3.84
N VAL A 231 6.94 28.12 -2.59
CA VAL A 231 6.01 28.98 -1.86
C VAL A 231 6.72 29.88 -0.85
N TRP A 232 7.72 29.36 -0.13
CA TRP A 232 8.44 30.10 0.90
C TRP A 232 9.82 30.57 0.44
N ASN A 233 10.26 30.19 -0.75
CA ASN A 233 11.58 30.48 -1.31
C ASN A 233 12.76 30.11 -0.39
N VAL A 234 12.62 28.97 0.32
CA VAL A 234 13.62 28.44 1.26
C VAL A 234 14.01 27.02 0.87
N THR A 235 15.29 26.68 1.11
CA THR A 235 15.82 25.34 0.82
C THR A 235 16.45 24.67 2.04
N ASP A 236 16.80 25.46 3.07
CA ASP A 236 17.43 24.96 4.28
C ASP A 236 16.37 24.41 5.26
N PRO A 237 16.42 23.08 5.58
CA PRO A 237 15.49 22.43 6.49
C PRO A 237 15.45 23.02 7.90
N SER A 238 16.49 23.73 8.34
CA SER A 238 16.55 24.34 9.67
C SER A 238 15.71 25.62 9.81
N THR A 239 15.25 26.18 8.69
CA THR A 239 14.51 27.45 8.68
C THR A 239 13.05 27.30 9.09
N ALA A 240 12.49 28.34 9.74
CA ALA A 240 11.08 28.41 10.09
C ALA A 240 10.15 28.28 8.85
N GLY A 241 10.58 28.82 7.70
CA GLY A 241 9.87 28.72 6.43
C GLY A 241 9.78 27.28 5.93
N TYR A 242 10.86 26.51 6.04
CA TYR A 242 10.85 25.10 5.66
C TYR A 242 9.94 24.28 6.59
N GLN A 243 9.94 24.56 7.90
CA GLN A 243 9.03 23.92 8.86
C GLN A 243 7.56 24.25 8.55
N ALA A 244 7.27 25.51 8.21
CA ALA A 244 5.93 25.91 7.77
C ALA A 244 5.49 25.18 6.49
N ALA A 245 6.40 25.00 5.53
CA ALA A 245 6.15 24.23 4.32
C ALA A 245 5.89 22.75 4.61
N GLY A 246 6.62 22.14 5.57
CA GLY A 246 6.40 20.78 6.02
C GLY A 246 5.00 20.58 6.62
N ASN A 247 4.57 21.51 7.50
CA ASN A 247 3.23 21.50 8.06
C ASN A 247 2.16 21.65 6.96
N TRP A 248 2.38 22.54 6.00
CA TRP A 248 1.47 22.74 4.87
C TRP A 248 1.43 21.52 3.95
N PHE A 249 2.57 20.87 3.71
CA PHE A 249 2.62 19.61 2.96
C PHE A 249 1.77 18.50 3.61
N GLY A 250 1.72 18.46 4.95
CA GLY A 250 0.81 17.61 5.69
C GLY A 250 -0.67 17.89 5.37
N VAL A 251 -1.06 19.18 5.33
CA VAL A 251 -2.42 19.60 4.91
C VAL A 251 -2.70 19.18 3.47
N LEU A 252 -1.76 19.41 2.56
CA LEU A 252 -1.89 19.02 1.15
C LEU A 252 -2.02 17.50 0.99
N SER A 253 -1.29 16.71 1.77
CA SER A 253 -1.40 15.25 1.80
C SER A 253 -2.77 14.77 2.30
N ALA A 254 -3.36 15.48 3.26
CA ALA A 254 -4.73 15.21 3.70
C ALA A 254 -5.75 15.52 2.59
N VAL A 255 -5.60 16.63 1.87
CA VAL A 255 -6.43 16.97 0.70
C VAL A 255 -6.31 15.89 -0.38
N GLN A 256 -5.09 15.44 -0.68
CA GLN A 256 -4.84 14.31 -1.60
C GLN A 256 -5.63 13.07 -1.19
N SER A 257 -5.59 12.70 0.09
CA SER A 257 -6.30 11.51 0.60
C SER A 257 -7.83 11.68 0.54
N ILE A 258 -8.35 12.85 0.89
CA ILE A 258 -9.79 13.16 0.80
C ILE A 258 -10.25 13.09 -0.67
N SER A 259 -9.51 13.71 -1.57
CA SER A 259 -9.80 13.66 -3.00
C SER A 259 -9.78 12.23 -3.56
N ALA A 260 -8.82 11.42 -3.11
CA ALA A 260 -8.76 10.00 -3.45
C ALA A 260 -10.01 9.25 -2.99
N VAL A 261 -10.49 9.49 -1.77
CA VAL A 261 -11.74 8.87 -1.27
C VAL A 261 -12.93 9.29 -2.13
N LEU A 262 -13.09 10.58 -2.40
CA LEU A 262 -14.20 11.10 -3.22
C LEU A 262 -14.19 10.53 -4.63
N TRP A 263 -13.03 10.51 -5.28
CA TRP A 263 -12.89 9.91 -6.61
C TRP A 263 -13.08 8.39 -6.59
N GLY A 264 -12.67 7.72 -5.51
CA GLY A 264 -12.92 6.30 -5.29
C GLY A 264 -14.42 5.95 -5.30
N MET A 265 -15.27 6.83 -4.73
CA MET A 265 -16.73 6.67 -4.80
C MET A 265 -17.26 6.80 -6.24
N VAL A 266 -16.62 7.60 -7.09
CA VAL A 266 -16.93 7.66 -8.52
C VAL A 266 -16.49 6.37 -9.21
N LEU A 267 -15.26 5.91 -8.94
CA LEU A 267 -14.72 4.69 -9.52
C LEU A 267 -15.52 3.44 -9.12
N SER A 268 -16.10 3.41 -7.92
CA SER A 268 -16.93 2.29 -7.47
C SER A 268 -18.18 2.05 -8.32
N LYS A 269 -18.60 3.06 -9.10
CA LYS A 269 -19.73 2.98 -10.03
C LYS A 269 -19.30 2.70 -11.48
N THR A 270 -18.02 2.48 -11.72
CA THR A 270 -17.48 2.25 -13.07
C THR A 270 -17.93 0.89 -13.59
N LYS A 271 -18.36 0.86 -14.85
CA LYS A 271 -18.70 -0.40 -15.53
C LYS A 271 -17.47 -0.98 -16.24
N PRO A 272 -17.39 -2.32 -16.49
CA PRO A 272 -16.26 -2.96 -17.12
C PRO A 272 -15.80 -2.30 -18.44
N ASN A 273 -16.72 -1.84 -19.26
CA ASN A 273 -16.43 -1.15 -20.52
C ASN A 273 -15.86 0.27 -20.36
N GLN A 274 -15.99 0.88 -19.19
CA GLN A 274 -15.52 2.24 -18.88
C GLN A 274 -14.15 2.25 -18.19
N ARG A 275 -13.63 1.11 -17.68
CA ARG A 275 -12.40 1.00 -16.90
C ARG A 275 -11.22 1.74 -17.54
N LYS A 276 -10.95 1.48 -18.83
CA LYS A 276 -9.83 2.10 -19.54
C LYS A 276 -9.96 3.62 -19.63
N THR A 277 -11.17 4.12 -19.84
CA THR A 277 -11.44 5.57 -19.93
C THR A 277 -11.27 6.23 -18.58
N MET A 278 -11.82 5.64 -17.51
CA MET A 278 -11.68 6.16 -16.14
C MET A 278 -10.22 6.12 -15.68
N TYR A 279 -9.47 5.07 -16.04
CA TYR A 279 -8.05 4.98 -15.76
C TYR A 279 -7.26 6.09 -16.43
N ARG A 280 -7.46 6.30 -17.74
CA ARG A 280 -6.80 7.38 -18.48
C ARG A 280 -7.15 8.75 -17.90
N LEU A 281 -8.42 9.01 -17.64
CA LEU A 281 -8.88 10.27 -17.06
C LEU A 281 -8.21 10.54 -15.71
N GLY A 282 -8.22 9.56 -14.81
CA GLY A 282 -7.59 9.70 -13.49
C GLY A 282 -6.09 9.95 -13.56
N LEU A 283 -5.38 9.26 -14.46
CA LEU A 283 -3.95 9.47 -14.65
C LEU A 283 -3.62 10.83 -15.29
N VAL A 284 -4.41 11.27 -16.26
CA VAL A 284 -4.23 12.60 -16.87
C VAL A 284 -4.46 13.70 -15.83
N LEU A 285 -5.54 13.62 -15.05
CA LEU A 285 -5.82 14.59 -13.98
C LEU A 285 -4.70 14.58 -12.93
N GLY A 286 -4.24 13.39 -12.49
CA GLY A 286 -3.11 13.28 -11.58
C GLY A 286 -1.83 13.87 -12.14
N GLY A 287 -1.51 13.62 -13.41
CA GLY A 287 -0.36 14.20 -14.10
C GLY A 287 -0.42 15.72 -14.20
N LEU A 288 -1.60 16.27 -14.51
CA LEU A 288 -1.83 17.73 -14.47
C LEU A 288 -1.61 18.29 -13.07
N GLY A 289 -2.06 17.56 -12.03
CA GLY A 289 -1.80 17.91 -10.65
C GLY A 289 -0.30 17.99 -10.34
N PHE A 290 0.49 16.98 -10.73
CA PHE A 290 1.94 16.99 -10.56
C PHE A 290 2.61 18.15 -11.30
N MET A 291 2.25 18.37 -12.55
CA MET A 291 2.81 19.47 -13.35
C MET A 291 2.46 20.84 -12.77
N SER A 292 1.25 21.02 -12.28
CA SER A 292 0.79 22.30 -11.74
C SER A 292 1.55 22.74 -10.48
N VAL A 293 2.08 21.80 -9.69
CA VAL A 293 2.92 22.12 -8.51
C VAL A 293 4.13 22.96 -8.89
N PHE A 294 4.71 22.75 -10.07
CA PHE A 294 5.86 23.52 -10.53
C PHE A 294 5.51 24.98 -10.83
N PHE A 295 4.32 25.27 -11.35
CA PHE A 295 3.89 26.59 -11.78
C PHE A 295 3.19 27.40 -10.67
N ILE A 296 2.66 26.72 -9.66
CA ILE A 296 1.87 27.35 -8.60
C ILE A 296 2.77 27.73 -7.43
N HIS A 297 2.83 29.04 -7.13
CA HIS A 297 3.62 29.62 -6.03
C HIS A 297 2.72 30.05 -4.85
N ASP A 298 1.41 30.01 -5.00
CA ASP A 298 0.46 30.29 -3.93
C ASP A 298 0.11 29.01 -3.18
N LYS A 299 0.24 29.05 -1.83
CA LYS A 299 -0.02 27.87 -0.99
C LYS A 299 -1.45 27.36 -1.08
N MET A 300 -2.43 28.25 -1.26
CA MET A 300 -3.85 27.86 -1.31
C MET A 300 -4.21 27.20 -2.64
N LEU A 301 -3.64 27.70 -3.74
CA LEU A 301 -3.85 27.10 -5.06
C LEU A 301 -3.23 25.69 -5.18
N LEU A 302 -2.20 25.37 -4.39
CA LEU A 302 -1.64 24.02 -4.32
C LEU A 302 -2.65 22.97 -3.83
N ILE A 303 -3.70 23.38 -3.12
CA ILE A 303 -4.81 22.50 -2.71
C ILE A 303 -5.43 21.85 -3.95
N LEU A 304 -5.65 22.59 -5.03
CA LEU A 304 -6.17 22.05 -6.28
C LEU A 304 -5.21 21.04 -6.91
N SER A 305 -3.89 21.34 -6.92
CA SER A 305 -2.87 20.41 -7.42
C SER A 305 -2.91 19.08 -6.69
N PHE A 306 -2.95 19.12 -5.36
CA PHE A 306 -2.96 17.90 -4.54
C PHE A 306 -4.30 17.16 -4.60
N ALA A 307 -5.41 17.85 -4.81
CA ALA A 307 -6.69 17.21 -5.11
C ALA A 307 -6.63 16.40 -6.42
N LEU A 308 -6.02 16.95 -7.47
CA LEU A 308 -5.83 16.23 -8.73
C LEU A 308 -4.85 15.05 -8.58
N ILE A 309 -3.78 15.21 -7.80
CA ILE A 309 -2.84 14.12 -7.48
C ILE A 309 -3.57 12.98 -6.76
N GLY A 310 -4.51 13.29 -5.86
CA GLY A 310 -5.34 12.29 -5.18
C GLY A 310 -6.22 11.47 -6.12
N ILE A 311 -6.78 12.09 -7.15
CA ILE A 311 -7.51 11.42 -8.23
C ILE A 311 -6.58 10.41 -8.95
N GLY A 312 -5.36 10.84 -9.28
CA GLY A 312 -4.34 9.96 -9.88
C GLY A 312 -3.98 8.79 -8.98
N TRP A 313 -3.78 9.06 -7.69
CA TRP A 313 -3.40 8.06 -6.69
C TRP A 313 -4.39 6.89 -6.61
N ILE A 314 -5.67 7.16 -6.41
CA ILE A 314 -6.65 6.09 -6.29
C ILE A 314 -6.90 5.38 -7.63
N SER A 315 -6.81 6.11 -8.74
CA SER A 315 -6.98 5.51 -10.06
C SER A 315 -5.88 4.50 -10.37
N MET A 316 -4.62 4.78 -10.02
CA MET A 316 -3.50 3.85 -10.20
C MET A 316 -3.54 2.66 -9.23
N ASN A 317 -4.21 2.79 -8.10
CA ASN A 317 -4.28 1.72 -7.10
C ASN A 317 -5.56 0.87 -7.18
N SER A 318 -6.57 1.28 -7.93
CA SER A 318 -7.85 0.57 -8.05
C SER A 318 -8.00 -0.13 -9.41
N ILE A 319 -8.01 0.63 -10.49
CA ILE A 319 -8.40 0.14 -11.82
C ILE A 319 -7.42 -0.90 -12.41
N PRO A 320 -6.08 -0.80 -12.27
CA PRO A 320 -5.16 -1.79 -12.80
C PRO A 320 -5.42 -3.20 -12.31
N PHE A 321 -5.79 -3.35 -11.04
CA PHE A 321 -6.13 -4.65 -10.47
C PHE A 321 -7.38 -5.25 -11.12
N ALA A 322 -8.43 -4.43 -11.33
CA ALA A 322 -9.64 -4.86 -12.03
C ALA A 322 -9.36 -5.24 -13.49
N LEU A 323 -8.51 -4.49 -14.19
CA LEU A 323 -8.11 -4.79 -15.57
C LEU A 323 -7.27 -6.08 -15.66
N LEU A 324 -6.35 -6.28 -14.72
CA LEU A 324 -5.45 -7.41 -14.73
C LEU A 324 -6.17 -8.71 -14.35
N THR A 325 -6.98 -8.70 -13.29
CA THR A 325 -7.76 -9.88 -12.88
C THR A 325 -8.74 -10.32 -13.98
N THR A 326 -9.36 -9.37 -14.69
CA THR A 326 -10.18 -9.68 -15.86
C THR A 326 -9.36 -10.31 -17.00
N ALA A 327 -8.15 -9.82 -17.27
CA ALA A 327 -7.30 -10.36 -18.33
C ALA A 327 -6.73 -11.75 -18.00
N LEU A 328 -6.55 -12.06 -16.71
CA LEU A 328 -6.03 -13.34 -16.23
C LEU A 328 -7.11 -14.43 -16.14
N ALA A 329 -8.37 -14.04 -15.96
CA ALA A 329 -9.53 -14.93 -15.86
C ALA A 329 -9.31 -16.11 -14.89
N GLY A 330 -8.78 -15.83 -13.69
CA GLY A 330 -8.51 -16.81 -12.63
C GLY A 330 -7.21 -17.61 -12.77
N LYS A 331 -6.43 -17.42 -13.86
CA LYS A 331 -5.19 -18.16 -14.10
C LYS A 331 -3.99 -17.47 -13.46
N HIS A 332 -3.36 -18.14 -12.50
CA HIS A 332 -2.12 -17.68 -11.84
C HIS A 332 -2.19 -16.22 -11.33
N GLU A 333 -3.36 -15.76 -10.89
CA GLU A 333 -3.59 -14.38 -10.45
C GLU A 333 -2.61 -13.98 -9.34
N GLY A 334 -2.35 -14.89 -8.39
CA GLY A 334 -1.42 -14.65 -7.31
C GLY A 334 0.01 -14.37 -7.76
N ALA A 335 0.45 -15.01 -8.83
CA ALA A 335 1.78 -14.82 -9.37
C ALA A 335 1.93 -13.50 -10.16
N TYR A 336 0.85 -13.01 -10.78
CA TYR A 336 0.87 -11.79 -11.59
C TYR A 336 0.51 -10.52 -10.80
N LEU A 337 -0.28 -10.65 -9.72
CA LEU A 337 -0.67 -9.52 -8.88
C LEU A 337 0.34 -9.24 -7.75
N GLY A 338 1.15 -10.22 -7.38
CA GLY A 338 2.24 -10.11 -6.42
C GLY A 338 3.48 -9.50 -7.02
#